data_882a795ccf69faaa39597f81a3a1744d
#
_entry.id   882a795ccf69faaa39597f81a3a1744d
#
_cell.length_a   1.000
_cell.length_b   1.000
_cell.length_c   1.000
_cell.angle_alpha   90.00
_cell.angle_beta   90.00
_cell.angle_gamma   90.00
#
_symmetry.space_group_name_H-M   'P 1'
#
loop_
_entity.id
_entity.type
_entity.pdbx_description
1 polymer ?
#
loop_
_entity_poly.entity_id
_entity_poly.type
_entity_poly.pdbx_seq_one_letter_code
_entity_poly.pdbx_strand_id
1 'polypeptide(L)'
;NVLAFGGRAIENVQPKYLNTSDTPIFNKRLGVYAANLLRKERHLERVVLVEGYMDVVSLTQFGVTGVCATLGTALTSEQAKLLKRFAPMVYLSYDGDSAGQHAILRGLDILEAEGIPARVLDFPDGLDPDEFIRRDGKEGFDKLPALTPQAYRMRRLRAEHDLTTQEGRTAYAKACAAILRNLEPVEMENALQELIVQTGFSRDVLIAQIGMTPPKDIASAPPLPARIARPPATPVPEPENADEDVRAEELLLSLIASSRLPEDLAQEDDFRDPLLKELFLQLQSGVSAASLVESQSDEVVRARVSHLLMAQSGESTDQMLQMAHDCLSRMRLKRARAQYDEIMKRIKTLSGAEKMQALDEAKQLTATINRLK
;
A
#
# COMPACT_ATOMS: atom_id res chain seq x y z
N ASN A 1 -3.29 -27.64 -10.66
CA ASN A 1 -2.76 -26.89 -11.80
C ASN A 1 -1.90 -25.74 -11.28
N VAL A 2 -0.77 -25.49 -11.94
CA VAL A 2 0.06 -24.30 -11.69
C VAL A 2 -0.62 -23.11 -12.34
N LEU A 3 -0.78 -22.00 -11.58
CA LEU A 3 -1.43 -20.77 -12.07
C LEU A 3 -0.41 -19.64 -12.32
N ALA A 4 0.67 -19.60 -11.52
CA ALA A 4 1.66 -18.55 -11.56
C ALA A 4 3.00 -19.01 -10.99
N PHE A 5 4.04 -18.24 -11.24
CA PHE A 5 5.38 -18.43 -10.70
C PHE A 5 5.83 -17.19 -9.93
N GLY A 6 6.60 -17.41 -8.86
CA GLY A 6 7.36 -16.39 -8.16
C GLY A 6 8.84 -16.73 -8.21
N GLY A 7 9.69 -15.72 -8.35
CA GLY A 7 11.14 -15.86 -8.34
C GLY A 7 11.78 -14.83 -7.43
N ARG A 8 12.87 -15.20 -6.73
CA ARG A 8 13.72 -14.27 -5.97
C ARG A 8 15.07 -14.18 -6.65
N ALA A 9 15.56 -12.95 -6.85
CA ALA A 9 16.92 -12.74 -7.35
C ALA A 9 17.94 -13.27 -6.31
N ILE A 10 18.92 -14.04 -6.82
CA ILE A 10 20.02 -14.57 -5.99
C ILE A 10 21.11 -13.51 -5.82
N GLU A 11 21.29 -12.66 -6.83
CA GLU A 11 22.22 -11.52 -6.82
C GLU A 11 21.50 -10.21 -6.52
N ASN A 12 22.24 -9.12 -6.27
CA ASN A 12 21.68 -7.78 -6.02
C ASN A 12 21.07 -7.15 -7.28
N VAL A 13 20.12 -7.84 -7.89
CA VAL A 13 19.37 -7.39 -9.06
C VAL A 13 17.98 -6.95 -8.61
N GLN A 14 17.51 -5.80 -9.11
CA GLN A 14 16.14 -5.34 -8.87
C GLN A 14 15.22 -5.76 -10.03
N PRO A 15 13.97 -6.15 -9.76
CA PRO A 15 13.37 -6.29 -8.41
C PRO A 15 13.85 -7.56 -7.68
N LYS A 16 13.99 -7.47 -6.35
CA LYS A 16 14.37 -8.61 -5.48
C LYS A 16 13.43 -9.81 -5.67
N TYR A 17 12.15 -9.54 -5.92
CA TYR A 17 11.12 -10.55 -6.20
C TYR A 17 10.43 -10.25 -7.52
N LEU A 18 10.31 -11.26 -8.37
CA LEU A 18 9.58 -11.21 -9.62
C LEU A 18 8.40 -12.19 -9.54
N ASN A 19 7.19 -11.68 -9.59
CA ASN A 19 5.97 -12.47 -9.61
C ASN A 19 5.29 -12.38 -10.98
N THR A 20 4.65 -13.48 -11.41
CA THR A 20 3.80 -13.47 -12.61
C THR A 20 2.82 -12.31 -12.54
N SER A 21 2.67 -11.57 -13.63
CA SER A 21 1.65 -10.51 -13.78
C SER A 21 0.25 -11.11 -13.75
N ASP A 22 -0.76 -10.28 -13.51
CA ASP A 22 -2.16 -10.74 -13.57
C ASP A 22 -2.50 -11.26 -14.95
N THR A 23 -3.25 -12.36 -15.00
CA THR A 23 -3.70 -13.04 -16.23
C THR A 23 -5.19 -13.38 -16.08
N PRO A 24 -5.89 -13.81 -17.15
CA PRO A 24 -7.29 -14.23 -17.05
C PRO A 24 -7.56 -15.34 -16.01
N ILE A 25 -6.53 -16.11 -15.65
CA ILE A 25 -6.64 -17.24 -14.70
C ILE A 25 -5.89 -16.99 -13.37
N PHE A 26 -5.13 -15.90 -13.25
CA PHE A 26 -4.38 -15.54 -12.05
C PHE A 26 -4.50 -14.06 -11.75
N ASN A 27 -5.05 -13.74 -10.59
CA ASN A 27 -5.14 -12.37 -10.07
C ASN A 27 -4.65 -12.38 -8.62
N LYS A 28 -3.59 -11.60 -8.35
CA LYS A 28 -2.95 -11.50 -7.03
C LYS A 28 -3.90 -11.01 -5.95
N ARG A 29 -4.87 -10.18 -6.31
CA ARG A 29 -5.85 -9.60 -5.36
C ARG A 29 -6.94 -10.56 -4.93
N LEU A 30 -7.15 -11.66 -5.65
CA LEU A 30 -8.22 -12.63 -5.40
C LEU A 30 -7.73 -13.90 -4.69
N GLY A 31 -6.43 -14.15 -4.69
CA GLY A 31 -5.83 -15.35 -4.13
C GLY A 31 -4.72 -15.05 -3.13
N VAL A 32 -4.34 -16.07 -2.37
CA VAL A 32 -3.17 -16.04 -1.49
C VAL A 32 -2.23 -17.18 -1.85
N TYR A 33 -0.94 -16.97 -1.69
CA TYR A 33 0.06 -18.03 -1.82
C TYR A 33 -0.18 -19.11 -0.76
N ALA A 34 0.04 -20.36 -1.10
CA ALA A 34 -0.20 -21.54 -0.27
C ALA A 34 -1.68 -21.84 0.06
N ALA A 35 -2.66 -21.22 -0.61
CA ALA A 35 -4.08 -21.57 -0.46
C ALA A 35 -4.36 -23.07 -0.70
N ASN A 36 -3.56 -23.72 -1.56
CA ASN A 36 -3.62 -25.16 -1.80
C ASN A 36 -3.16 -25.99 -0.58
N LEU A 37 -2.28 -25.47 0.26
CA LEU A 37 -1.87 -26.09 1.51
C LEU A 37 -2.96 -25.90 2.56
N LEU A 38 -3.49 -24.69 2.73
CA LEU A 38 -4.62 -24.41 3.62
C LEU A 38 -5.81 -25.35 3.38
N ARG A 39 -6.10 -25.69 2.10
CA ARG A 39 -7.18 -26.62 1.73
C ARG A 39 -6.95 -28.06 2.16
N LYS A 40 -5.70 -28.45 2.42
CA LYS A 40 -5.36 -29.82 2.87
C LYS A 40 -5.45 -29.95 4.39
N GLU A 41 -5.34 -28.82 5.08
CA GLU A 41 -5.46 -28.79 6.54
C GLU A 41 -6.93 -28.92 6.94
N ARG A 42 -7.17 -29.73 7.98
CA ARG A 42 -8.50 -29.90 8.55
C ARG A 42 -8.55 -29.20 9.91
N HIS A 43 -9.60 -28.43 10.14
CA HIS A 43 -9.84 -27.79 11.44
C HIS A 43 -8.74 -26.81 11.86
N LEU A 44 -8.31 -25.94 10.94
CA LEU A 44 -7.44 -24.83 11.29
C LEU A 44 -8.14 -23.88 12.29
N GLU A 45 -7.53 -23.67 13.45
CA GLU A 45 -8.00 -22.69 14.43
C GLU A 45 -7.70 -21.25 13.97
N ARG A 46 -6.60 -21.09 13.22
CA ARG A 46 -6.15 -19.80 12.68
C ARG A 46 -5.43 -19.97 11.34
N VAL A 47 -5.45 -18.92 10.54
CA VAL A 47 -4.55 -18.72 9.41
C VAL A 47 -3.48 -17.70 9.84
N VAL A 48 -2.21 -17.99 9.55
CA VAL A 48 -1.10 -17.05 9.70
C VAL A 48 -0.83 -16.40 8.34
N LEU A 49 -1.09 -15.11 8.23
CA LEU A 49 -0.88 -14.34 7.02
C LEU A 49 0.43 -13.57 7.12
N VAL A 50 1.36 -13.87 6.22
CA VAL A 50 2.67 -13.21 6.08
C VAL A 50 2.73 -12.38 4.79
N GLU A 51 3.77 -11.57 4.60
CA GLU A 51 3.92 -10.73 3.40
C GLU A 51 4.41 -11.53 2.20
N GLY A 52 5.44 -12.33 2.38
CA GLY A 52 6.17 -13.00 1.32
C GLY A 52 6.01 -14.52 1.30
N TYR A 53 6.20 -15.10 0.13
CA TYR A 53 6.15 -16.56 -0.01
C TYR A 53 7.39 -17.25 0.59
N MET A 54 8.50 -16.53 0.80
CA MET A 54 9.67 -17.11 1.47
C MET A 54 9.38 -17.33 2.94
N ASP A 55 8.65 -16.43 3.60
CA ASP A 55 8.20 -16.60 4.98
C ASP A 55 7.28 -17.82 5.12
N VAL A 56 6.37 -18.01 4.14
CA VAL A 56 5.52 -19.21 4.09
C VAL A 56 6.37 -20.47 3.99
N VAL A 57 7.37 -20.48 3.10
CA VAL A 57 8.27 -21.64 2.91
C VAL A 57 9.03 -21.92 4.20
N SER A 58 9.60 -20.91 4.82
CA SER A 58 10.39 -21.06 6.05
C SER A 58 9.52 -21.53 7.19
N LEU A 59 8.43 -20.86 7.50
CA LEU A 59 7.52 -21.24 8.58
C LEU A 59 6.98 -22.67 8.39
N THR A 60 6.60 -23.02 7.17
CA THR A 60 6.11 -24.37 6.86
C THR A 60 7.21 -25.44 7.02
N GLN A 61 8.43 -25.12 6.63
CA GLN A 61 9.59 -26.02 6.79
C GLN A 61 9.87 -26.33 8.27
N PHE A 62 9.67 -25.36 9.15
CA PHE A 62 9.78 -25.56 10.60
C PHE A 62 8.51 -26.15 11.23
N GLY A 63 7.51 -26.54 10.45
CA GLY A 63 6.31 -27.23 10.90
C GLY A 63 5.18 -26.32 11.40
N VAL A 64 5.20 -25.03 11.09
CA VAL A 64 4.06 -24.14 11.33
C VAL A 64 2.99 -24.41 10.27
N THR A 65 1.78 -24.74 10.69
CA THR A 65 0.64 -25.00 9.81
C THR A 65 -0.24 -23.77 9.64
N GLY A 66 -1.06 -23.75 8.58
CA GLY A 66 -2.01 -22.67 8.34
C GLY A 66 -1.38 -21.36 7.84
N VAL A 67 -0.19 -21.41 7.22
CA VAL A 67 0.55 -20.23 6.76
C VAL A 67 0.21 -19.92 5.30
N CYS A 68 0.02 -18.64 4.97
CA CYS A 68 -0.17 -18.13 3.61
C CYS A 68 0.36 -16.69 3.45
N ALA A 69 0.49 -16.20 2.21
CA ALA A 69 0.98 -14.85 1.93
C ALA A 69 0.15 -14.10 0.87
N THR A 70 0.23 -12.76 0.92
CA THR A 70 -0.47 -11.84 -0.01
C THR A 70 0.26 -11.60 -1.34
N LEU A 71 1.46 -12.11 -1.54
CA LEU A 71 2.25 -12.01 -2.79
C LEU A 71 2.71 -10.58 -3.16
N GLY A 72 3.15 -9.80 -2.20
CA GLY A 72 3.68 -8.44 -2.43
C GLY A 72 2.60 -7.42 -2.78
N THR A 73 1.37 -7.64 -2.33
CA THR A 73 0.27 -6.68 -2.38
C THR A 73 -0.31 -6.51 -0.97
N ALA A 74 -0.91 -5.36 -0.69
CA ALA A 74 -1.70 -5.21 0.53
C ALA A 74 -2.85 -6.23 0.55
N LEU A 75 -3.28 -6.65 1.76
CA LEU A 75 -4.45 -7.50 1.93
C LEU A 75 -5.68 -6.84 1.30
N THR A 76 -6.50 -7.63 0.60
CA THR A 76 -7.76 -7.17 0.00
C THR A 76 -8.97 -7.78 0.70
N SER A 77 -10.16 -7.18 0.54
CA SER A 77 -11.42 -7.73 1.06
C SER A 77 -11.71 -9.12 0.49
N GLU A 78 -11.39 -9.36 -0.78
CA GLU A 78 -11.57 -10.66 -1.43
C GLU A 78 -10.65 -11.73 -0.81
N GLN A 79 -9.39 -11.38 -0.55
CA GLN A 79 -8.46 -12.27 0.15
C GLN A 79 -8.92 -12.52 1.59
N ALA A 80 -9.38 -11.50 2.32
CA ALA A 80 -9.94 -11.66 3.67
C ALA A 80 -11.13 -12.63 3.67
N LYS A 81 -12.08 -12.47 2.74
CA LYS A 81 -13.21 -13.41 2.56
C LYS A 81 -12.76 -14.82 2.23
N LEU A 82 -11.68 -14.95 1.45
CA LEU A 82 -11.09 -16.25 1.16
C LEU A 82 -10.52 -16.89 2.43
N LEU A 83 -9.77 -16.14 3.24
CA LEU A 83 -9.15 -16.62 4.50
C LEU A 83 -10.21 -17.08 5.50
N LYS A 84 -11.34 -16.38 5.63
CA LYS A 84 -12.47 -16.74 6.48
C LYS A 84 -13.02 -18.15 6.22
N ARG A 85 -12.81 -18.68 5.00
CA ARG A 85 -13.26 -20.02 4.61
C ARG A 85 -12.34 -21.12 5.14
N PHE A 86 -11.11 -20.79 5.54
CA PHE A 86 -10.13 -21.75 6.02
C PHE A 86 -10.08 -21.83 7.54
N ALA A 87 -10.21 -20.70 8.22
CA ALA A 87 -10.18 -20.63 9.68
C ALA A 87 -11.04 -19.49 10.23
N PRO A 88 -11.49 -19.58 11.49
CA PRO A 88 -12.29 -18.54 12.13
C PRO A 88 -11.50 -17.29 12.50
N MET A 89 -10.16 -17.35 12.51
CA MET A 89 -9.29 -16.27 12.96
C MET A 89 -8.08 -16.11 12.04
N VAL A 90 -7.63 -14.85 11.85
CA VAL A 90 -6.41 -14.52 11.08
C VAL A 90 -5.36 -13.91 12.00
N TYR A 91 -4.15 -14.44 11.95
CA TYR A 91 -2.98 -13.86 12.59
C TYR A 91 -2.14 -13.14 11.55
N LEU A 92 -1.96 -11.84 11.71
CA LEU A 92 -1.07 -11.03 10.89
C LEU A 92 0.36 -11.19 11.42
N SER A 93 1.28 -11.54 10.56
CA SER A 93 2.68 -11.86 10.86
C SER A 93 3.56 -11.20 9.79
N TYR A 94 3.62 -9.87 9.81
CA TYR A 94 4.33 -9.06 8.83
C TYR A 94 5.66 -8.58 9.41
N ASP A 95 6.52 -8.06 8.54
CA ASP A 95 7.84 -7.55 8.91
C ASP A 95 7.75 -6.44 9.98
N GLY A 96 8.74 -6.38 10.87
CA GLY A 96 8.78 -5.39 11.95
C GLY A 96 9.11 -3.96 11.50
N ASP A 97 9.39 -3.73 10.21
CA ASP A 97 9.71 -2.43 9.65
C ASP A 97 8.48 -1.49 9.56
N SER A 98 8.70 -0.23 9.20
CA SER A 98 7.62 0.76 9.12
C SER A 98 6.57 0.42 8.07
N ALA A 99 6.96 -0.20 6.95
CA ALA A 99 6.05 -0.57 5.87
C ALA A 99 5.14 -1.72 6.29
N GLY A 100 5.71 -2.78 6.90
CA GLY A 100 4.96 -3.90 7.46
C GLY A 100 4.02 -3.46 8.58
N GLN A 101 4.44 -2.54 9.44
CA GLN A 101 3.58 -1.98 10.48
C GLN A 101 2.35 -1.24 9.93
N HIS A 102 2.52 -0.45 8.87
CA HIS A 102 1.39 0.19 8.19
C HIS A 102 0.51 -0.84 7.45
N ALA A 103 1.12 -1.88 6.90
CA ALA A 103 0.37 -2.97 6.27
C ALA A 103 -0.47 -3.75 7.28
N ILE A 104 0.04 -3.99 8.51
CA ILE A 104 -0.71 -4.58 9.62
C ILE A 104 -1.95 -3.73 9.94
N LEU A 105 -1.79 -2.40 10.15
CA LEU A 105 -2.92 -1.53 10.49
C LEU A 105 -4.02 -1.59 9.42
N ARG A 106 -3.64 -1.48 8.15
CA ARG A 106 -4.59 -1.62 7.03
C ARG A 106 -5.23 -3.01 6.97
N GLY A 107 -4.44 -4.05 7.22
CA GLY A 107 -4.93 -5.43 7.27
C GLY A 107 -5.96 -5.64 8.39
N LEU A 108 -5.72 -5.06 9.57
CA LEU A 108 -6.66 -5.08 10.68
C LEU A 108 -7.98 -4.38 10.32
N ASP A 109 -7.93 -3.19 9.69
CA ASP A 109 -9.12 -2.46 9.28
C ASP A 109 -9.96 -3.26 8.26
N ILE A 110 -9.31 -3.95 7.31
CA ILE A 110 -9.99 -4.81 6.33
C ILE A 110 -10.62 -6.03 7.01
N LEU A 111 -9.88 -6.71 7.90
CA LEU A 111 -10.41 -7.89 8.61
C LEU A 111 -11.59 -7.51 9.51
N GLU A 112 -11.52 -6.38 10.19
CA GLU A 112 -12.60 -5.82 11.01
C GLU A 112 -13.85 -5.51 10.17
N ALA A 113 -13.67 -4.84 9.02
CA ALA A 113 -14.77 -4.53 8.08
C ALA A 113 -15.46 -5.80 7.53
N GLU A 114 -14.72 -6.91 7.36
CA GLU A 114 -15.25 -8.19 6.90
C GLU A 114 -15.75 -9.08 8.06
N GLY A 115 -15.70 -8.57 9.30
CA GLY A 115 -16.14 -9.30 10.50
C GLY A 115 -15.29 -10.55 10.76
N ILE A 116 -13.97 -10.46 10.58
CA ILE A 116 -13.04 -11.56 10.78
C ILE A 116 -12.18 -11.26 12.01
N PRO A 117 -12.25 -12.11 13.05
CA PRO A 117 -11.38 -11.97 14.21
C PRO A 117 -9.90 -12.02 13.82
N ALA A 118 -9.12 -11.07 14.33
CA ALA A 118 -7.71 -10.96 14.01
C ALA A 118 -6.83 -10.87 15.26
N ARG A 119 -5.57 -11.25 15.11
CA ARG A 119 -4.48 -11.02 16.05
C ARG A 119 -3.24 -10.58 15.28
N VAL A 120 -2.31 -9.95 15.96
CA VAL A 120 -1.00 -9.59 15.41
C VAL A 120 0.06 -10.36 16.17
N LEU A 121 0.89 -11.11 15.46
CA LEU A 121 2.08 -11.73 16.06
C LEU A 121 3.16 -10.66 16.19
N ASP A 122 3.70 -10.55 17.38
CA ASP A 122 4.65 -9.52 17.73
C ASP A 122 6.05 -10.13 17.87
N PHE A 123 6.89 -9.86 16.88
CA PHE A 123 8.26 -10.37 16.89
C PHE A 123 9.17 -9.46 17.73
N PRO A 124 9.99 -10.03 18.60
CA PRO A 124 11.00 -9.27 19.34
C PRO A 124 12.09 -8.77 18.40
N ASP A 125 12.76 -7.71 18.82
CA ASP A 125 13.97 -7.17 18.15
C ASP A 125 13.78 -6.72 16.69
N GLY A 126 12.53 -6.55 16.24
CA GLY A 126 12.22 -6.13 14.86
C GLY A 126 12.50 -7.20 13.80
N LEU A 127 12.62 -8.46 14.20
CA LEU A 127 12.86 -9.58 13.31
C LEU A 127 11.67 -9.81 12.36
N ASP A 128 11.99 -10.33 11.18
CA ASP A 128 10.98 -10.87 10.27
C ASP A 128 10.59 -12.32 10.65
N PRO A 129 9.51 -12.87 10.10
CA PRO A 129 9.07 -14.24 10.42
C PRO A 129 10.12 -15.32 10.09
N ASP A 130 10.89 -15.17 8.99
CA ASP A 130 11.94 -16.10 8.58
C ASP A 130 13.12 -16.08 9.56
N GLU A 131 13.59 -14.89 9.93
CA GLU A 131 14.67 -14.70 10.89
C GLU A 131 14.29 -15.27 12.26
N PHE A 132 13.07 -14.96 12.71
CA PHE A 132 12.60 -15.43 14.01
C PHE A 132 12.49 -16.95 14.07
N ILE A 133 11.86 -17.60 13.07
CA ILE A 133 11.66 -19.05 13.09
C ILE A 133 12.99 -19.81 12.98
N ARG A 134 14.00 -19.24 12.32
CA ARG A 134 15.35 -19.80 12.25
C ARG A 134 16.09 -19.69 13.57
N ARG A 135 15.88 -18.63 14.33
CA ARG A 135 16.51 -18.39 15.63
C ARG A 135 15.87 -19.20 16.75
N ASP A 136 14.55 -19.16 16.86
CA ASP A 136 13.80 -19.65 18.01
C ASP A 136 13.00 -20.94 17.74
N GLY A 137 12.93 -21.36 16.49
CA GLY A 137 12.24 -22.56 16.08
C GLY A 137 10.71 -22.50 16.27
N LYS A 138 10.04 -23.63 16.02
CA LYS A 138 8.58 -23.73 16.14
C LYS A 138 8.08 -23.45 17.55
N GLU A 139 8.79 -23.94 18.57
CA GLU A 139 8.38 -23.72 19.96
C GLU A 139 8.40 -22.25 20.36
N GLY A 140 9.39 -21.49 19.87
CA GLY A 140 9.45 -20.04 20.04
C GLY A 140 8.28 -19.35 19.33
N PHE A 141 8.01 -19.75 18.10
CA PHE A 141 6.90 -19.19 17.31
C PHE A 141 5.54 -19.45 17.97
N ASP A 142 5.30 -20.64 18.48
CA ASP A 142 4.03 -20.99 19.15
C ASP A 142 3.84 -20.22 20.47
N LYS A 143 4.92 -19.70 21.07
CA LYS A 143 4.89 -18.88 22.30
C LYS A 143 4.82 -17.38 22.03
N LEU A 144 4.88 -16.94 20.77
CA LEU A 144 4.80 -15.51 20.45
C LEU A 144 3.52 -14.88 20.98
N PRO A 145 3.61 -13.69 21.56
CA PRO A 145 2.44 -12.93 21.95
C PRO A 145 1.56 -12.61 20.75
N ALA A 146 0.28 -12.95 20.85
CA ALA A 146 -0.73 -12.62 19.85
C ALA A 146 -1.58 -11.45 20.36
N LEU A 147 -1.20 -10.23 19.95
CA LEU A 147 -1.85 -9.00 20.37
C LEU A 147 -3.24 -8.86 19.74
N THR A 148 -4.18 -8.32 20.52
CA THR A 148 -5.45 -7.87 19.95
C THR A 148 -5.23 -6.69 19.01
N PRO A 149 -6.13 -6.42 18.05
CA PRO A 149 -6.04 -5.24 17.19
C PRO A 149 -5.88 -3.94 17.99
N GLN A 150 -6.59 -3.81 19.10
CA GLN A 150 -6.57 -2.65 19.97
C GLN A 150 -5.22 -2.53 20.69
N ALA A 151 -4.73 -3.61 21.30
CA ALA A 151 -3.43 -3.62 21.96
C ALA A 151 -2.29 -3.26 21.00
N TYR A 152 -2.35 -3.76 19.76
CA TYR A 152 -1.37 -3.40 18.74
C TYR A 152 -1.46 -1.91 18.36
N ARG A 153 -2.67 -1.39 18.09
CA ARG A 153 -2.86 0.05 17.81
C ARG A 153 -2.38 0.94 18.96
N MET A 154 -2.72 0.61 20.20
CA MET A 154 -2.25 1.35 21.38
C MET A 154 -0.73 1.30 21.54
N ARG A 155 -0.11 0.14 21.31
CA ARG A 155 1.35 0.01 21.33
C ARG A 155 2.03 0.88 20.26
N ARG A 156 1.46 0.96 19.06
CA ARG A 156 1.95 1.87 18.00
C ARG A 156 1.86 3.33 18.43
N LEU A 157 0.71 3.76 18.93
CA LEU A 157 0.54 5.11 19.45
C LEU A 157 1.52 5.43 20.59
N ARG A 158 1.79 4.44 21.46
CA ARG A 158 2.77 4.62 22.54
C ARG A 158 4.18 4.93 21.99
N ALA A 159 4.59 4.31 20.89
CA ALA A 159 5.90 4.55 20.27
C ALA A 159 6.01 5.96 19.65
N GLU A 160 4.88 6.59 19.32
CA GLU A 160 4.81 7.93 18.71
C GLU A 160 4.78 9.07 19.75
N HIS A 161 4.62 8.75 21.05
CA HIS A 161 4.46 9.73 22.10
C HIS A 161 5.49 9.55 23.23
N ASP A 162 6.13 10.63 23.64
CA ASP A 162 7.03 10.63 24.79
C ASP A 162 6.25 10.63 26.11
N LEU A 163 6.06 9.46 26.70
CA LEU A 163 5.32 9.31 27.96
C LEU A 163 6.07 9.83 29.20
N THR A 164 7.31 10.28 29.05
CA THR A 164 8.04 10.93 30.17
C THR A 164 7.53 12.34 30.40
N THR A 165 6.98 12.99 29.36
CA THR A 165 6.40 14.34 29.43
C THR A 165 4.90 14.32 29.75
N GLN A 166 4.38 15.38 30.34
CA GLN A 166 2.94 15.53 30.61
C GLN A 166 2.16 15.67 29.29
N GLU A 167 2.71 16.43 28.34
CA GLU A 167 2.14 16.65 27.00
C GLU A 167 2.02 15.34 26.24
N GLY A 168 3.08 14.53 26.24
CA GLY A 168 3.08 13.24 25.56
C GLY A 168 2.09 12.25 26.17
N ARG A 169 2.02 12.14 27.50
CA ARG A 169 0.99 11.32 28.18
C ARG A 169 -0.42 11.77 27.84
N THR A 170 -0.65 13.09 27.79
CA THR A 170 -1.96 13.66 27.46
C THR A 170 -2.33 13.36 25.99
N ALA A 171 -1.41 13.55 25.07
CA ALA A 171 -1.62 13.27 23.65
C ALA A 171 -1.90 11.77 23.41
N TYR A 172 -1.10 10.90 24.02
CA TYR A 172 -1.29 9.46 23.97
C TYR A 172 -2.67 9.03 24.51
N ALA A 173 -3.06 9.53 25.70
CA ALA A 173 -4.37 9.23 26.28
C ALA A 173 -5.54 9.66 25.38
N LYS A 174 -5.44 10.84 24.76
CA LYS A 174 -6.44 11.32 23.78
C LYS A 174 -6.50 10.45 22.54
N ALA A 175 -5.36 10.05 21.98
CA ALA A 175 -5.29 9.17 20.84
C ALA A 175 -5.88 7.77 21.14
N CYS A 176 -5.58 7.20 22.30
CA CYS A 176 -6.14 5.93 22.76
C CYS A 176 -7.65 6.01 23.01
N ALA A 177 -8.17 7.12 23.49
CA ALA A 177 -9.61 7.30 23.75
C ALA A 177 -10.47 7.03 22.49
N ALA A 178 -9.96 7.36 21.30
CA ALA A 178 -10.65 7.08 20.04
C ALA A 178 -10.75 5.58 19.74
N ILE A 179 -9.75 4.79 20.14
CA ILE A 179 -9.75 3.33 19.99
C ILE A 179 -10.70 2.70 21.00
N LEU A 180 -10.57 3.09 22.26
CA LEU A 180 -11.30 2.52 23.39
C LEU A 180 -12.81 2.71 23.29
N ARG A 181 -13.26 3.81 22.68
CA ARG A 181 -14.68 4.14 22.57
C ARG A 181 -15.52 3.07 21.86
N ASN A 182 -14.92 2.36 20.89
CA ASN A 182 -15.62 1.39 20.05
C ASN A 182 -15.47 -0.05 20.56
N LEU A 183 -14.90 -0.24 21.77
CA LEU A 183 -14.71 -1.55 22.36
C LEU A 183 -15.96 -2.00 23.14
N GLU A 184 -16.15 -3.30 23.17
CA GLU A 184 -17.07 -3.91 24.12
C GLU A 184 -16.63 -3.64 25.57
N PRO A 185 -17.58 -3.55 26.53
CA PRO A 185 -17.27 -3.08 27.89
C PRO A 185 -16.13 -3.82 28.59
N VAL A 186 -16.00 -5.14 28.40
CA VAL A 186 -14.95 -5.95 29.04
C VAL A 186 -13.59 -5.70 28.38
N GLU A 187 -13.57 -5.59 27.06
CA GLU A 187 -12.35 -5.27 26.30
C GLU A 187 -11.88 -3.85 26.61
N MET A 188 -12.82 -2.90 26.68
CA MET A 188 -12.54 -1.53 27.09
C MET A 188 -11.92 -1.46 28.48
N GLU A 189 -12.44 -2.21 29.46
CA GLU A 189 -11.92 -2.21 30.83
C GLU A 189 -10.47 -2.72 30.87
N ASN A 190 -10.15 -3.80 30.17
CA ASN A 190 -8.80 -4.33 30.09
C ASN A 190 -7.81 -3.30 29.50
N ALA A 191 -8.19 -2.69 28.37
CA ALA A 191 -7.36 -1.67 27.72
C ALA A 191 -7.23 -0.39 28.55
N LEU A 192 -8.29 -0.02 29.27
CA LEU A 192 -8.30 1.13 30.17
C LEU A 192 -7.33 0.95 31.35
N GLN A 193 -7.27 -0.25 31.95
CA GLN A 193 -6.31 -0.57 33.00
C GLN A 193 -4.87 -0.41 32.53
N GLU A 194 -4.56 -0.88 31.32
CA GLU A 194 -3.25 -0.69 30.71
C GLU A 194 -2.94 0.80 30.50
N LEU A 195 -3.90 1.57 30.01
CA LEU A 195 -3.75 3.02 29.78
C LEU A 195 -3.53 3.79 31.10
N ILE A 196 -4.21 3.42 32.18
CA ILE A 196 -4.00 3.99 33.51
C ILE A 196 -2.56 3.79 33.97
N VAL A 197 -2.03 2.56 33.85
CA VAL A 197 -0.65 2.24 34.24
C VAL A 197 0.36 3.04 33.43
N GLN A 198 0.11 3.21 32.14
CA GLN A 198 1.05 3.88 31.23
C GLN A 198 1.04 5.40 31.38
N THR A 199 -0.11 6.01 31.65
CA THR A 199 -0.28 7.48 31.67
C THR A 199 -0.30 8.07 33.07
N GLY A 200 -0.70 7.30 34.08
CA GLY A 200 -0.92 7.76 35.44
C GLY A 200 -2.21 8.57 35.64
N PHE A 201 -3.07 8.68 34.61
CA PHE A 201 -4.37 9.33 34.75
C PHE A 201 -5.37 8.44 35.50
N SER A 202 -6.27 9.06 36.26
CA SER A 202 -7.33 8.32 36.95
C SER A 202 -8.35 7.74 35.93
N ARG A 203 -8.99 6.64 36.32
CA ARG A 203 -10.04 5.99 35.53
C ARG A 203 -11.16 6.98 35.14
N ASP A 204 -11.61 7.83 36.04
CA ASP A 204 -12.70 8.77 35.79
C ASP A 204 -12.35 9.81 34.74
N VAL A 205 -11.10 10.30 34.73
CA VAL A 205 -10.60 11.25 33.73
C VAL A 205 -10.54 10.58 32.36
N LEU A 206 -10.07 9.34 32.30
CA LEU A 206 -9.98 8.60 31.02
C LEU A 206 -11.36 8.24 30.47
N ILE A 207 -12.31 7.82 31.32
CA ILE A 207 -13.70 7.58 30.92
C ILE A 207 -14.36 8.87 30.41
N ALA A 208 -14.16 9.99 31.11
CA ALA A 208 -14.66 11.27 30.62
C ALA A 208 -14.04 11.64 29.26
N GLN A 209 -12.74 11.41 29.06
CA GLN A 209 -12.07 11.65 27.78
C GLN A 209 -12.62 10.74 26.66
N ILE A 210 -12.87 9.48 26.94
CA ILE A 210 -13.48 8.52 25.97
C ILE A 210 -14.88 9.02 25.58
N GLY A 211 -15.67 9.48 26.54
CA GLY A 211 -17.02 10.03 26.29
C GLY A 211 -17.01 11.35 25.51
N MET A 212 -15.97 12.19 25.65
CA MET A 212 -15.81 13.46 24.94
C MET A 212 -15.20 13.30 23.54
N THR A 213 -14.52 12.20 23.28
CA THR A 213 -13.95 11.92 21.95
C THR A 213 -15.11 11.65 20.99
N PRO A 214 -15.25 12.41 19.88
CA PRO A 214 -16.25 12.08 18.87
C PRO A 214 -16.02 10.64 18.40
N PRO A 215 -17.08 9.88 18.02
CA PRO A 215 -16.90 8.59 17.43
C PRO A 215 -15.87 8.75 16.32
N LYS A 216 -14.86 7.89 16.31
CA LYS A 216 -14.01 7.77 15.13
C LYS A 216 -15.00 7.42 14.04
N ASP A 217 -15.28 8.39 13.15
CA ASP A 217 -15.99 8.06 11.94
C ASP A 217 -15.22 6.88 11.34
N ILE A 218 -15.86 5.72 11.29
CA ILE A 218 -15.42 4.58 10.47
C ILE A 218 -15.46 5.00 8.99
N ALA A 219 -15.59 6.26 8.74
CA ALA A 219 -15.62 7.00 7.48
C ALA A 219 -14.25 7.51 7.05
N SER A 220 -13.19 6.78 7.32
CA SER A 220 -12.00 6.85 6.46
C SER A 220 -11.73 5.54 5.72
N ALA A 221 -12.62 4.56 5.81
CA ALA A 221 -12.93 3.72 4.67
C ALA A 221 -13.98 4.48 3.83
N PRO A 222 -13.80 4.65 2.51
CA PRO A 222 -14.85 5.24 1.68
C PRO A 222 -16.13 4.44 1.97
N PRO A 223 -17.27 5.09 2.22
CA PRO A 223 -18.50 4.41 2.55
C PRO A 223 -18.76 3.41 1.43
N LEU A 224 -18.84 2.12 1.79
CA LEU A 224 -19.53 1.16 0.92
C LEU A 224 -20.92 1.77 0.70
N PRO A 225 -21.31 2.09 -0.54
CA PRO A 225 -22.59 2.71 -0.78
C PRO A 225 -23.65 1.82 -0.17
N ALA A 226 -24.46 2.40 0.73
CA ALA A 226 -25.66 1.78 1.24
C ALA A 226 -26.37 1.18 0.02
N ARG A 227 -26.77 -0.08 0.14
CA ARG A 227 -27.53 -0.82 -0.87
C ARG A 227 -28.90 -0.16 -1.06
N ILE A 228 -28.90 1.04 -1.64
CA ILE A 228 -30.07 1.53 -2.36
C ILE A 228 -30.06 0.72 -3.64
N ALA A 229 -31.17 0.03 -3.90
CA ALA A 229 -31.39 -0.67 -5.16
C ALA A 229 -31.06 0.30 -6.30
N ARG A 230 -29.88 0.18 -6.89
CA ARG A 230 -29.48 0.96 -8.06
C ARG A 230 -30.31 0.46 -9.23
N PRO A 231 -30.90 1.36 -10.01
CA PRO A 231 -31.15 1.03 -11.40
C PRO A 231 -29.81 0.62 -12.04
N PRO A 232 -29.80 -0.30 -13.01
CA PRO A 232 -28.58 -0.82 -13.56
C PRO A 232 -27.71 0.36 -14.03
N ALA A 233 -26.59 0.57 -13.32
CA ALA A 233 -25.61 1.55 -13.72
C ALA A 233 -25.03 1.08 -15.06
N THR A 234 -25.20 1.90 -16.08
CA THR A 234 -24.32 1.87 -17.25
C THR A 234 -22.88 1.82 -16.74
N PRO A 235 -22.07 0.85 -17.16
CA PRO A 235 -20.67 0.83 -16.79
C PRO A 235 -20.06 2.15 -17.28
N VAL A 236 -19.49 2.94 -16.35
CA VAL A 236 -18.52 3.95 -16.71
C VAL A 236 -17.39 3.16 -17.37
N PRO A 237 -17.07 3.38 -18.65
CA PRO A 237 -15.98 2.71 -19.27
C PRO A 237 -14.71 3.14 -18.53
N GLU A 238 -14.16 2.25 -17.70
CA GLU A 238 -12.71 2.28 -17.49
C GLU A 238 -12.13 2.15 -18.91
N PRO A 239 -11.22 3.03 -19.32
CA PRO A 239 -10.56 2.85 -20.59
C PRO A 239 -9.82 1.51 -20.49
N GLU A 240 -10.37 0.48 -21.13
CA GLU A 240 -9.85 -0.90 -21.16
C GLU A 240 -8.44 -1.01 -21.75
N ASN A 241 -7.81 0.14 -22.08
CA ASN A 241 -6.43 0.30 -22.54
C ASN A 241 -5.87 1.67 -22.11
N ALA A 242 -5.96 2.06 -20.84
CA ALA A 242 -5.13 3.16 -20.37
C ALA A 242 -3.67 2.70 -20.51
N ASP A 243 -2.96 3.28 -21.47
CA ASP A 243 -1.55 3.05 -21.70
C ASP A 243 -0.82 3.18 -20.36
N GLU A 244 0.09 2.27 -20.07
CA GLU A 244 0.90 2.29 -18.85
C GLU A 244 1.57 3.65 -18.63
N ASP A 245 1.83 4.37 -19.72
CA ASP A 245 2.38 5.72 -19.72
C ASP A 245 1.39 6.75 -19.14
N VAL A 246 0.10 6.66 -19.47
CA VAL A 246 -0.94 7.58 -18.94
C VAL A 246 -1.10 7.39 -17.42
N ARG A 247 -1.07 6.15 -16.93
CA ARG A 247 -1.13 5.88 -15.48
C ARG A 247 0.08 6.44 -14.73
N ALA A 248 1.26 6.41 -15.34
CA ALA A 248 2.46 7.00 -14.76
C ALA A 248 2.37 8.54 -14.73
N GLU A 249 1.84 9.15 -15.78
CA GLU A 249 1.57 10.58 -15.85
C GLU A 249 0.52 11.02 -14.81
N GLU A 250 -0.55 10.23 -14.62
CA GLU A 250 -1.57 10.45 -13.59
C GLU A 250 -0.98 10.43 -12.18
N LEU A 251 -0.15 9.42 -11.88
CA LEU A 251 0.54 9.33 -10.59
C LEU A 251 1.46 10.53 -10.36
N LEU A 252 2.26 10.90 -11.35
CA LEU A 252 3.15 12.06 -11.26
C LEU A 252 2.37 13.36 -11.01
N LEU A 253 1.28 13.59 -11.73
CA LEU A 253 0.42 14.76 -11.57
C LEU A 253 -0.21 14.81 -10.17
N SER A 254 -0.68 13.67 -9.66
CA SER A 254 -1.24 13.55 -8.30
C SER A 254 -0.20 13.90 -7.23
N LEU A 255 1.04 13.45 -7.38
CA LEU A 255 2.14 13.79 -6.47
C LEU A 255 2.47 15.29 -6.50
N ILE A 256 2.51 15.90 -7.68
CA ILE A 256 2.75 17.36 -7.87
C ILE A 256 1.61 18.18 -7.26
N ALA A 257 0.36 17.79 -7.46
CA ALA A 257 -0.81 18.48 -6.93
C ALA A 257 -0.86 18.54 -5.40
N SER A 258 -0.13 17.65 -4.70
CA SER A 258 -0.01 17.66 -3.24
C SER A 258 0.70 18.90 -2.67
N SER A 259 1.25 19.78 -3.50
CA SER A 259 1.94 21.05 -3.17
C SER A 259 3.17 20.91 -2.24
N ARG A 260 3.76 19.72 -2.15
CA ARG A 260 4.92 19.43 -1.30
C ARG A 260 6.21 19.15 -2.07
N LEU A 261 6.13 19.14 -3.40
CA LEU A 261 7.28 18.85 -4.27
C LEU A 261 7.84 20.14 -4.90
N PRO A 262 9.15 20.16 -5.27
CA PRO A 262 9.74 21.28 -5.99
C PRO A 262 9.02 21.57 -7.32
N GLU A 263 8.81 22.84 -7.64
CA GLU A 263 8.11 23.27 -8.85
C GLU A 263 8.84 22.89 -10.14
N ASP A 264 10.17 22.71 -10.09
CA ASP A 264 11.04 22.38 -11.23
C ASP A 264 11.26 20.86 -11.41
N LEU A 265 10.57 20.01 -10.62
CA LEU A 265 10.74 18.55 -10.64
C LEU A 265 10.33 17.92 -11.97
N ALA A 266 9.23 18.36 -12.56
CA ALA A 266 8.71 17.88 -13.83
C ALA A 266 8.65 19.00 -14.87
N GLN A 267 8.65 18.61 -16.14
CA GLN A 267 8.56 19.52 -17.27
C GLN A 267 7.31 19.20 -18.12
N GLU A 268 6.86 20.16 -18.89
CA GLU A 268 5.73 20.02 -19.80
C GLU A 268 5.83 18.79 -20.72
N ASP A 269 7.05 18.49 -21.17
CA ASP A 269 7.33 17.35 -22.05
C ASP A 269 7.25 16.00 -21.33
N ASP A 270 7.14 15.97 -20.01
CA ASP A 270 6.93 14.73 -19.27
C ASP A 270 5.49 14.22 -19.37
N PHE A 271 4.54 15.06 -19.83
CA PHE A 271 3.14 14.71 -20.02
C PHE A 271 2.78 14.64 -21.52
N ARG A 272 2.20 13.51 -21.95
CA ARG A 272 1.71 13.27 -23.33
C ARG A 272 0.20 13.32 -23.44
N ASP A 273 -0.51 12.94 -22.38
CA ASP A 273 -1.96 13.05 -22.33
C ASP A 273 -2.32 14.55 -22.32
N PRO A 274 -3.11 15.03 -23.28
CA PRO A 274 -3.43 16.46 -23.42
C PRO A 274 -4.09 17.05 -22.17
N LEU A 275 -4.95 16.28 -21.50
CA LEU A 275 -5.63 16.73 -20.28
C LEU A 275 -4.64 16.86 -19.12
N LEU A 276 -3.78 15.85 -18.92
CA LEU A 276 -2.81 15.85 -17.83
C LEU A 276 -1.76 16.95 -18.02
N LYS A 277 -1.35 17.21 -19.26
CA LYS A 277 -0.46 18.30 -19.61
C LYS A 277 -1.09 19.68 -19.32
N GLU A 278 -2.33 19.89 -19.69
CA GLU A 278 -3.06 21.13 -19.41
C GLU A 278 -3.20 21.36 -17.89
N LEU A 279 -3.60 20.33 -17.14
CA LEU A 279 -3.71 20.41 -15.68
C LEU A 279 -2.36 20.73 -15.02
N PHE A 280 -1.27 20.12 -15.50
CA PHE A 280 0.08 20.40 -15.00
C PHE A 280 0.46 21.88 -15.21
N LEU A 281 0.26 22.43 -16.40
CA LEU A 281 0.56 23.83 -16.69
C LEU A 281 -0.28 24.80 -15.85
N GLN A 282 -1.53 24.49 -15.61
CA GLN A 282 -2.40 25.28 -14.76
C GLN A 282 -1.98 25.22 -13.28
N LEU A 283 -1.57 24.05 -12.77
CA LEU A 283 -0.98 23.92 -11.43
C LEU A 283 0.31 24.73 -11.29
N GLN A 284 1.21 24.69 -12.28
CA GLN A 284 2.42 25.51 -12.30
C GLN A 284 2.14 27.02 -12.33
N SER A 285 1.05 27.45 -12.95
CA SER A 285 0.63 28.86 -12.96
C SER A 285 0.00 29.31 -11.63
N GLY A 286 -0.09 28.43 -10.63
CA GLY A 286 -0.64 28.75 -9.31
C GLY A 286 -2.15 28.56 -9.18
N VAL A 287 -2.82 27.93 -10.15
CA VAL A 287 -4.24 27.60 -10.04
C VAL A 287 -4.41 26.45 -9.03
N SER A 288 -5.31 26.61 -8.08
CA SER A 288 -5.53 25.58 -7.05
C SER A 288 -6.19 24.32 -7.62
N ALA A 289 -5.87 23.15 -7.04
CA ALA A 289 -6.48 21.89 -7.41
C ALA A 289 -8.02 21.94 -7.34
N ALA A 290 -8.59 22.60 -6.34
CA ALA A 290 -10.03 22.77 -6.19
C ALA A 290 -10.64 23.55 -7.37
N SER A 291 -10.01 24.67 -7.77
CA SER A 291 -10.47 25.46 -8.92
C SER A 291 -10.39 24.68 -10.24
N LEU A 292 -9.38 23.81 -10.39
CA LEU A 292 -9.24 22.96 -11.57
C LEU A 292 -10.36 21.91 -11.67
N VAL A 293 -10.79 21.37 -10.56
CA VAL A 293 -11.92 20.43 -10.51
C VAL A 293 -13.24 21.15 -10.86
N GLU A 294 -13.46 22.35 -10.31
CA GLU A 294 -14.67 23.13 -10.56
C GLU A 294 -14.78 23.64 -12.01
N SER A 295 -13.66 23.90 -12.66
CA SER A 295 -13.63 24.40 -14.04
C SER A 295 -14.03 23.34 -15.09
N GLN A 296 -14.07 22.05 -14.73
CA GLN A 296 -14.42 20.98 -15.65
C GLN A 296 -15.93 20.95 -15.91
N SER A 297 -16.34 21.13 -17.16
CA SER A 297 -17.75 21.13 -17.57
C SER A 297 -18.33 19.71 -17.69
N ASP A 298 -17.50 18.74 -18.08
CA ASP A 298 -17.88 17.34 -18.22
C ASP A 298 -17.80 16.63 -16.86
N GLU A 299 -18.88 15.95 -16.48
CA GLU A 299 -18.98 15.28 -15.17
C GLU A 299 -17.99 14.11 -15.02
N VAL A 300 -17.73 13.37 -16.11
CA VAL A 300 -16.79 12.24 -16.11
C VAL A 300 -15.36 12.76 -15.99
N VAL A 301 -15.01 13.81 -16.73
CA VAL A 301 -13.71 14.48 -16.64
C VAL A 301 -13.52 15.09 -15.26
N ARG A 302 -14.55 15.75 -14.71
CA ARG A 302 -14.52 16.33 -13.36
C ARG A 302 -14.25 15.27 -12.29
N ALA A 303 -14.91 14.12 -12.38
CA ALA A 303 -14.68 13.00 -11.44
C ALA A 303 -13.24 12.46 -11.54
N ARG A 304 -12.68 12.32 -12.75
CA ARG A 304 -11.29 11.90 -12.98
C ARG A 304 -10.31 12.92 -12.41
N VAL A 305 -10.48 14.20 -12.73
CA VAL A 305 -9.62 15.30 -12.26
C VAL A 305 -9.69 15.43 -10.72
N SER A 306 -10.87 15.30 -10.14
CA SER A 306 -11.04 15.28 -8.68
C SER A 306 -10.30 14.12 -8.04
N HIS A 307 -10.39 12.93 -8.60
CA HIS A 307 -9.66 11.76 -8.10
C HIS A 307 -8.14 11.98 -8.17
N LEU A 308 -7.63 12.55 -9.25
CA LEU A 308 -6.19 12.80 -9.44
C LEU A 308 -5.63 13.89 -8.53
N LEU A 309 -6.33 15.02 -8.42
CA LEU A 309 -5.80 16.22 -7.74
C LEU A 309 -6.13 16.29 -6.25
N MET A 310 -7.17 15.58 -5.81
CA MET A 310 -7.62 15.57 -4.40
C MET A 310 -7.21 14.31 -3.64
N ALA A 311 -6.51 13.37 -4.29
CA ALA A 311 -5.95 12.21 -3.63
C ALA A 311 -4.87 12.65 -2.62
N GLN A 312 -5.18 12.54 -1.32
CA GLN A 312 -4.18 12.77 -0.28
C GLN A 312 -3.29 11.53 -0.16
N SER A 313 -2.02 11.66 -0.54
CA SER A 313 -1.01 10.67 -0.17
C SER A 313 -0.67 10.87 1.31
N GLY A 314 -0.81 9.82 2.11
CA GLY A 314 -0.39 9.84 3.53
C GLY A 314 1.13 9.75 3.72
N GLU A 315 1.90 9.96 2.67
CA GLU A 315 3.34 9.74 2.60
C GLU A 315 4.13 10.98 3.01
N SER A 316 5.37 10.79 3.49
CA SER A 316 6.24 11.90 3.82
C SER A 316 6.70 12.62 2.55
N THR A 317 7.09 13.89 2.67
CA THR A 317 7.60 14.70 1.53
C THR A 317 8.79 14.01 0.83
N ASP A 318 9.68 13.37 1.60
CA ASP A 318 10.85 12.66 1.04
C ASP A 318 10.43 11.41 0.25
N GLN A 319 9.45 10.67 0.74
CA GLN A 319 8.91 9.51 0.03
C GLN A 319 8.19 9.92 -1.26
N MET A 320 7.39 10.99 -1.23
CA MET A 320 6.74 11.52 -2.42
C MET A 320 7.75 12.00 -3.45
N LEU A 321 8.82 12.67 -3.02
CA LEU A 321 9.90 13.11 -3.88
C LEU A 321 10.62 11.93 -4.54
N GLN A 322 10.92 10.88 -3.78
CA GLN A 322 11.53 9.67 -4.31
C GLN A 322 10.61 8.97 -5.33
N MET A 323 9.33 8.83 -5.02
CA MET A 323 8.34 8.25 -5.94
C MET A 323 8.22 9.03 -7.24
N ALA A 324 8.22 10.37 -7.16
CA ALA A 324 8.16 11.23 -8.32
C ALA A 324 9.43 11.11 -9.18
N HIS A 325 10.62 11.05 -8.57
CA HIS A 325 11.87 10.81 -9.28
C HIS A 325 11.91 9.44 -9.96
N ASP A 326 11.46 8.39 -9.29
CA ASP A 326 11.41 7.04 -9.85
C ASP A 326 10.43 6.97 -11.02
N CYS A 327 9.26 7.62 -10.89
CA CYS A 327 8.26 7.72 -11.94
C CYS A 327 8.82 8.44 -13.17
N LEU A 328 9.41 9.62 -13.00
CA LEU A 328 10.05 10.39 -14.06
C LEU A 328 11.18 9.62 -14.75
N SER A 329 12.04 8.97 -13.98
CA SER A 329 13.16 8.19 -14.52
C SER A 329 12.66 7.06 -15.40
N ARG A 330 11.63 6.32 -14.97
CA ARG A 330 11.02 5.23 -15.75
C ARG A 330 10.36 5.75 -17.03
N MET A 331 9.57 6.83 -16.93
CA MET A 331 8.89 7.43 -18.09
C MET A 331 9.91 7.92 -19.12
N ARG A 332 10.92 8.69 -18.69
CA ARG A 332 11.98 9.21 -19.55
C ARG A 332 12.83 8.10 -20.17
N LEU A 333 13.16 7.06 -19.40
CA LEU A 333 13.90 5.89 -19.89
C LEU A 333 13.11 5.11 -20.95
N LYS A 334 11.82 4.86 -20.74
CA LYS A 334 10.95 4.18 -21.70
C LYS A 334 10.85 4.96 -23.00
N ARG A 335 10.69 6.29 -22.91
CA ARG A 335 10.65 7.19 -24.08
C ARG A 335 11.97 7.22 -24.84
N ALA A 336 13.09 7.34 -24.15
CA ALA A 336 14.40 7.32 -24.78
C ALA A 336 14.67 6.01 -25.52
N ARG A 337 14.25 4.88 -24.96
CA ARG A 337 14.34 3.56 -25.63
C ARG A 337 13.47 3.49 -26.87
N ALA A 338 12.21 3.93 -26.78
CA ALA A 338 11.30 3.93 -27.93
C ALA A 338 11.82 4.82 -29.07
N GLN A 339 12.36 6.00 -28.75
CA GLN A 339 12.99 6.89 -29.73
C GLN A 339 14.26 6.24 -30.35
N TYR A 340 15.09 5.61 -29.55
CA TYR A 340 16.26 4.89 -30.02
C TYR A 340 15.86 3.76 -31.00
N ASP A 341 14.88 2.95 -30.67
CA ASP A 341 14.40 1.87 -31.52
C ASP A 341 13.83 2.39 -32.86
N GLU A 342 13.14 3.51 -32.83
CA GLU A 342 12.61 4.16 -34.03
C GLU A 342 13.72 4.70 -34.93
N ILE A 343 14.73 5.36 -34.33
CA ILE A 343 15.90 5.83 -35.09
C ILE A 343 16.67 4.64 -35.66
N MET A 344 16.85 3.55 -34.91
CA MET A 344 17.51 2.34 -35.41
C MET A 344 16.77 1.68 -36.57
N LYS A 345 15.43 1.74 -36.59
CA LYS A 345 14.64 1.30 -37.77
C LYS A 345 14.89 2.22 -38.95
N ARG A 346 14.88 3.56 -38.76
CA ARG A 346 15.13 4.53 -39.84
C ARG A 346 16.55 4.40 -40.44
N ILE A 347 17.56 4.16 -39.61
CA ILE A 347 18.94 3.98 -40.07
C ILE A 347 19.09 2.88 -41.12
N LYS A 348 18.22 1.85 -41.07
CA LYS A 348 18.26 0.75 -42.07
C LYS A 348 17.86 1.19 -43.50
N THR A 349 17.11 2.28 -43.63
CA THR A 349 16.60 2.80 -44.88
C THR A 349 17.29 4.08 -45.37
N LEU A 350 18.09 4.72 -44.52
CA LEU A 350 18.79 5.96 -44.79
C LEU A 350 20.19 5.72 -45.40
N SER A 351 20.67 6.70 -46.19
CA SER A 351 22.02 6.69 -46.76
C SER A 351 22.69 8.05 -46.67
N GLY A 352 24.00 8.10 -46.88
CA GLY A 352 24.76 9.35 -46.89
C GLY A 352 24.71 10.18 -45.59
N ALA A 353 24.55 11.49 -45.71
CA ALA A 353 24.58 12.43 -44.61
C ALA A 353 23.44 12.20 -43.60
N GLU A 354 22.25 11.85 -44.07
CA GLU A 354 21.09 11.58 -43.22
C GLU A 354 21.32 10.39 -42.30
N LYS A 355 22.02 9.36 -42.78
CA LYS A 355 22.40 8.21 -41.95
C LYS A 355 23.39 8.58 -40.88
N MET A 356 24.33 9.44 -41.14
CA MET A 356 25.31 9.93 -40.15
C MET A 356 24.63 10.73 -39.07
N GLN A 357 23.70 11.63 -39.41
CA GLN A 357 22.92 12.37 -38.45
C GLN A 357 22.09 11.46 -37.55
N ALA A 358 21.39 10.49 -38.10
CA ALA A 358 20.60 9.52 -37.31
C ALA A 358 21.49 8.67 -36.38
N LEU A 359 22.71 8.34 -36.79
CA LEU A 359 23.68 7.65 -35.92
C LEU A 359 24.15 8.51 -34.74
N ASP A 360 24.34 9.81 -34.95
CA ASP A 360 24.70 10.73 -33.87
C ASP A 360 23.53 10.96 -32.89
N GLU A 361 22.29 11.05 -33.38
CA GLU A 361 21.07 11.06 -32.55
C GLU A 361 20.98 9.77 -31.70
N ALA A 362 21.22 8.60 -32.29
CA ALA A 362 21.21 7.32 -31.57
C ALA A 362 22.28 7.26 -30.48
N LYS A 363 23.48 7.81 -30.72
CA LYS A 363 24.54 7.91 -29.69
C LYS A 363 24.14 8.80 -28.52
N GLN A 364 23.52 9.94 -28.81
CA GLN A 364 23.03 10.87 -27.76
C GLN A 364 21.96 10.19 -26.90
N LEU A 365 21.02 9.50 -27.52
CA LEU A 365 20.00 8.73 -26.80
C LEU A 365 20.60 7.59 -25.96
N THR A 366 21.62 6.90 -26.47
CA THR A 366 22.35 5.88 -25.70
C THR A 366 22.98 6.48 -24.42
N ALA A 367 23.59 7.66 -24.53
CA ALA A 367 24.15 8.36 -23.38
C ALA A 367 23.04 8.74 -22.36
N THR A 368 21.90 9.22 -22.85
CA THR A 368 20.73 9.53 -22.03
C THR A 368 20.17 8.29 -21.33
N ILE A 369 20.00 7.18 -22.04
CA ILE A 369 19.54 5.90 -21.50
C ILE A 369 20.47 5.41 -20.38
N ASN A 370 21.80 5.54 -20.55
CA ASN A 370 22.75 5.12 -19.54
C ASN A 370 22.79 6.03 -18.30
N ARG A 371 22.36 7.29 -18.43
CA ARG A 371 22.23 8.24 -17.31
C ARG A 371 20.95 8.01 -16.51
N LEU A 372 19.90 7.50 -17.15
CA LEU A 372 18.58 7.24 -16.55
C LEU A 372 18.45 5.82 -15.96
N LYS A 373 19.44 4.98 -16.11
CA LYS A 373 19.55 3.66 -15.47
C LYS A 373 20.12 3.76 -14.06
#